data_d27b1d7ff90d54ca3430c752d9b12041
#
_entry.id   d27b1d7ff90d54ca3430c752d9b12041
#
_cell.length_a   1.000
_cell.length_b   1.000
_cell.length_c   1.000
_cell.angle_alpha   90.00
_cell.angle_beta   90.00
_cell.angle_gamma   90.00
#
_symmetry.space_group_name_H-M   'P 1'
#
loop_
_entity.id
_entity.type
_entity.pdbx_description
1 polymer ?
#
loop_
_entity_poly.entity_id
_entity_poly.type
_entity_poly.pdbx_seq_one_letter_code
_entity_poly.pdbx_strand_id
1 'polypeptide(L)'
;MPTAIAGPEIERLIQLLARLPGLGPRSARRAALHLIKKREPLMAPLASALQVALDKIVVCSVCGNIDTQNPCTVCTDLRRDASIIVVVADVADLWALERAHAISARYHVLGGTLSPLDGIGPEDLSIDALVTRAHDTSVRELILALNATVDGQTTAHYITDLVHNADVKVTRLAHGVPVGGELDYLDEGTLAAAIRQRTPF
;
A
#
# COMPACT_ATOMS: atom_id res chain seq x y z
N MET A 1 20.07 -20.34 30.25
CA MET A 1 20.23 -19.62 28.97
C MET A 1 20.41 -20.67 27.89
N PRO A 2 19.69 -20.65 26.78
CA PRO A 2 19.94 -21.60 25.71
C PRO A 2 21.38 -21.38 25.22
N THR A 3 22.16 -22.42 25.20
CA THR A 3 23.51 -22.44 24.63
C THR A 3 23.43 -22.08 23.16
N ALA A 4 24.16 -21.02 22.74
CA ALA A 4 24.26 -20.67 21.33
C ALA A 4 24.83 -21.86 20.54
N ILE A 5 24.12 -22.31 19.50
CA ILE A 5 24.50 -23.46 18.69
C ILE A 5 25.44 -23.03 17.55
N ALA A 6 25.45 -21.75 17.22
CA ALA A 6 26.23 -21.14 16.13
C ALA A 6 26.95 -19.89 16.62
N GLY A 7 27.92 -19.41 15.84
CA GLY A 7 28.61 -18.16 16.14
C GLY A 7 27.65 -16.94 16.16
N PRO A 8 28.02 -15.84 16.81
CA PRO A 8 27.15 -14.68 17.04
C PRO A 8 26.63 -14.05 15.76
N GLU A 9 27.37 -14.08 14.66
CA GLU A 9 26.98 -13.54 13.37
C GLU A 9 25.83 -14.36 12.74
N ILE A 10 25.88 -15.69 12.89
CA ILE A 10 24.83 -16.60 12.40
C ILE A 10 23.57 -16.43 13.26
N GLU A 11 23.71 -16.35 14.56
CA GLU A 11 22.58 -16.12 15.47
C GLU A 11 21.93 -14.75 15.20
N ARG A 12 22.73 -13.71 14.92
CA ARG A 12 22.24 -12.38 14.54
C ARG A 12 21.44 -12.42 13.23
N LEU A 13 21.92 -13.14 12.21
CA LEU A 13 21.22 -13.32 10.94
C LEU A 13 19.87 -14.02 11.18
N ILE A 14 19.84 -15.09 11.98
CA ILE A 14 18.61 -15.81 12.31
C ILE A 14 17.60 -14.88 13.00
N GLN A 15 18.07 -14.08 13.98
CA GLN A 15 17.22 -13.13 14.71
C GLN A 15 16.62 -12.07 13.79
N LEU A 16 17.39 -11.54 12.85
CA LEU A 16 16.89 -10.54 11.88
C LEU A 16 15.87 -11.15 10.92
N LEU A 17 16.15 -12.34 10.40
CA LEU A 17 15.20 -13.05 9.53
C LEU A 17 13.90 -13.39 10.27
N ALA A 18 13.96 -13.71 11.56
CA ALA A 18 12.79 -14.01 12.38
C ALA A 18 11.88 -12.80 12.65
N ARG A 19 12.33 -11.57 12.35
CA ARG A 19 11.53 -10.35 12.43
C ARG A 19 10.72 -10.10 11.16
N LEU A 20 11.02 -10.81 10.08
CA LEU A 20 10.26 -10.64 8.83
C LEU A 20 8.89 -11.30 8.94
N PRO A 21 7.82 -10.65 8.46
CA PRO A 21 6.49 -11.22 8.46
C PRO A 21 6.48 -12.61 7.80
N GLY A 22 5.79 -13.56 8.40
CA GLY A 22 5.71 -14.95 7.89
C GLY A 22 6.94 -15.83 8.20
N LEU A 23 8.04 -15.27 8.72
CA LEU A 23 9.22 -16.02 9.11
C LEU A 23 9.29 -16.21 10.62
N GLY A 24 8.65 -17.28 11.11
CA GLY A 24 8.82 -17.68 12.51
C GLY A 24 10.24 -18.24 12.79
N PRO A 25 10.61 -18.45 14.07
CA PRO A 25 11.99 -18.83 14.47
C PRO A 25 12.52 -20.09 13.75
N ARG A 26 11.66 -21.09 13.51
CA ARG A 26 12.06 -22.31 12.78
C ARG A 26 12.34 -22.03 11.31
N SER A 27 11.48 -21.26 10.64
CA SER A 27 11.63 -20.86 9.22
C SER A 27 12.83 -19.97 9.03
N ALA A 28 13.06 -19.00 9.90
CA ALA A 28 14.22 -18.11 9.90
C ALA A 28 15.54 -18.91 9.98
N ARG A 29 15.63 -19.91 10.90
CA ARG A 29 16.80 -20.77 10.99
C ARG A 29 17.03 -21.59 9.72
N ARG A 30 15.96 -22.14 9.12
CA ARG A 30 16.06 -22.87 7.84
C ARG A 30 16.51 -21.95 6.70
N ALA A 31 15.98 -20.71 6.62
CA ALA A 31 16.38 -19.71 5.65
C ALA A 31 17.86 -19.34 5.81
N ALA A 32 18.33 -19.05 7.02
CA ALA A 32 19.72 -18.75 7.30
C ALA A 32 20.65 -19.89 6.86
N LEU A 33 20.35 -21.15 7.22
CA LEU A 33 21.13 -22.31 6.79
C LEU A 33 21.11 -22.50 5.28
N HIS A 34 20.00 -22.21 4.61
CA HIS A 34 19.92 -22.27 3.14
C HIS A 34 20.81 -21.23 2.49
N LEU A 35 20.79 -19.99 2.98
CA LEU A 35 21.66 -18.91 2.52
C LEU A 35 23.15 -19.26 2.71
N ILE A 36 23.52 -19.75 3.90
CA ILE A 36 24.90 -20.14 4.23
C ILE A 36 25.41 -21.24 3.30
N LYS A 37 24.57 -22.24 3.03
CA LYS A 37 24.93 -23.34 2.09
C LYS A 37 25.05 -22.87 0.64
N LYS A 38 24.37 -21.78 0.27
CA LYS A 38 24.40 -21.15 -1.07
C LYS A 38 25.03 -19.77 -1.03
N ARG A 39 26.20 -19.67 -0.39
CA ARG A 39 26.85 -18.41 -0.08
C ARG A 39 27.07 -17.56 -1.33
N GLU A 40 27.75 -18.09 -2.33
CA GLU A 40 28.07 -17.35 -3.55
C GLU A 40 26.87 -17.12 -4.47
N PRO A 41 26.03 -18.15 -4.78
CA PRO A 41 24.96 -17.96 -5.76
C PRO A 41 23.71 -17.26 -5.19
N LEU A 42 23.55 -17.15 -3.86
CA LEU A 42 22.33 -16.61 -3.28
C LEU A 42 22.60 -15.57 -2.17
N MET A 43 23.44 -15.90 -1.17
CA MET A 43 23.62 -15.05 -0.01
C MET A 43 24.33 -13.73 -0.38
N ALA A 44 25.39 -13.80 -1.17
CA ALA A 44 26.15 -12.63 -1.59
C ALA A 44 25.31 -11.68 -2.50
N PRO A 45 24.64 -12.16 -3.56
CA PRO A 45 23.73 -11.32 -4.36
C PRO A 45 22.60 -10.70 -3.53
N LEU A 46 21.99 -11.46 -2.60
CA LEU A 46 20.95 -10.94 -1.72
C LEU A 46 21.46 -9.81 -0.83
N ALA A 47 22.62 -9.99 -0.21
CA ALA A 47 23.24 -8.96 0.62
C ALA A 47 23.53 -7.68 -0.19
N SER A 48 24.08 -7.84 -1.40
CA SER A 48 24.32 -6.72 -2.31
C SER A 48 23.03 -6.02 -2.72
N ALA A 49 21.97 -6.77 -3.05
CA ALA A 49 20.67 -6.21 -3.43
C ALA A 49 20.04 -5.43 -2.28
N LEU A 50 20.13 -5.93 -1.03
CA LEU A 50 19.63 -5.23 0.15
C LEU A 50 20.39 -3.92 0.38
N GLN A 51 21.72 -3.93 0.22
CA GLN A 51 22.52 -2.72 0.36
C GLN A 51 22.15 -1.68 -0.70
N VAL A 52 22.07 -2.08 -1.98
CA VAL A 52 21.67 -1.19 -3.07
C VAL A 52 20.25 -0.62 -2.85
N ALA A 53 19.33 -1.44 -2.39
CA ALA A 53 17.98 -0.99 -2.07
C ALA A 53 17.99 0.04 -0.94
N LEU A 54 18.72 -0.22 0.15
CA LEU A 54 18.87 0.69 1.29
C LEU A 54 19.41 2.08 0.85
N ASP A 55 20.38 2.10 -0.08
CA ASP A 55 21.03 3.32 -0.53
C ASP A 55 20.19 4.12 -1.54
N LYS A 56 19.27 3.45 -2.27
CA LYS A 56 18.54 4.06 -3.39
C LYS A 56 17.06 4.30 -3.16
N ILE A 57 16.44 3.63 -2.19
CA ILE A 57 15.02 3.78 -1.93
C ILE A 57 14.73 5.20 -1.46
N VAL A 58 13.77 5.85 -2.12
CA VAL A 58 13.26 7.18 -1.78
C VAL A 58 11.74 7.18 -1.81
N VAL A 59 11.15 8.04 -0.99
CA VAL A 59 9.70 8.33 -1.05
C VAL A 59 9.49 9.42 -2.10
N CYS A 60 8.55 9.19 -3.00
CA CYS A 60 8.19 10.16 -4.02
C CYS A 60 7.57 11.42 -3.40
N SER A 61 8.18 12.58 -3.65
CA SER A 61 7.71 13.87 -3.15
C SER A 61 6.34 14.31 -3.69
N VAL A 62 5.87 13.68 -4.79
CA VAL A 62 4.60 14.03 -5.43
C VAL A 62 3.45 13.14 -4.94
N CYS A 63 3.67 11.84 -4.81
CA CYS A 63 2.57 10.89 -4.57
C CYS A 63 2.76 9.97 -3.35
N GLY A 64 3.91 10.03 -2.66
CA GLY A 64 4.18 9.16 -1.51
C GLY A 64 4.56 7.71 -1.87
N ASN A 65 4.61 7.32 -3.15
CA ASN A 65 5.08 6.00 -3.56
C ASN A 65 6.57 5.80 -3.18
N ILE A 66 6.96 4.56 -3.01
CA ILE A 66 8.37 4.16 -2.81
C ILE A 66 8.98 3.78 -4.16
N ASP A 67 10.13 4.39 -4.50
CA ASP A 67 10.84 4.14 -5.75
C ASP A 67 12.36 4.36 -5.53
N THR A 68 13.14 4.22 -6.59
CA THR A 68 14.57 4.54 -6.63
C THR A 68 14.87 5.87 -7.35
N GLN A 69 13.84 6.58 -7.74
CA GLN A 69 13.91 7.93 -8.32
C GLN A 69 12.80 8.84 -7.75
N ASN A 70 13.03 10.16 -7.80
CA ASN A 70 12.06 11.15 -7.34
C ASN A 70 11.99 12.33 -8.36
N PRO A 71 10.79 12.60 -8.96
CA PRO A 71 9.52 11.87 -8.81
C PRO A 71 9.60 10.43 -9.33
N CYS A 72 8.73 9.54 -8.77
CA CYS A 72 8.73 8.11 -9.09
C CYS A 72 8.33 7.81 -10.54
N THR A 73 8.57 6.57 -10.97
CA THR A 73 8.23 6.07 -12.32
C THR A 73 6.75 6.26 -12.66
N VAL A 74 5.85 6.10 -11.70
CA VAL A 74 4.41 6.33 -11.90
C VAL A 74 4.11 7.81 -12.16
N CYS A 75 4.73 8.72 -11.42
CA CYS A 75 4.51 10.16 -11.59
C CYS A 75 5.15 10.75 -12.86
N THR A 76 6.22 10.14 -13.36
CA THR A 76 6.94 10.61 -14.56
C THR A 76 6.41 10.00 -15.85
N ASP A 77 5.56 8.97 -15.80
CA ASP A 77 4.97 8.35 -16.99
C ASP A 77 3.89 9.27 -17.61
N LEU A 78 4.23 9.90 -18.72
CA LEU A 78 3.35 10.83 -19.46
C LEU A 78 2.15 10.16 -20.15
N ARG A 79 2.11 8.83 -20.21
CA ARG A 79 0.98 8.09 -20.79
C ARG A 79 -0.20 7.99 -19.83
N ARG A 80 0.01 8.31 -18.54
CA ARG A 80 -1.01 8.25 -17.52
C ARG A 80 -1.90 9.47 -17.54
N ASP A 81 -3.19 9.26 -17.29
CA ASP A 81 -4.15 10.34 -17.15
C ASP A 81 -3.83 11.14 -15.86
N ALA A 82 -3.34 12.36 -16.06
CA ALA A 82 -3.01 13.27 -14.98
C ALA A 82 -4.25 13.90 -14.33
N SER A 83 -5.41 13.82 -14.98
CA SER A 83 -6.65 14.38 -14.46
C SER A 83 -7.35 13.48 -13.44
N ILE A 84 -6.85 12.25 -13.24
CA ILE A 84 -7.38 11.28 -12.28
C ILE A 84 -6.30 10.97 -11.23
N ILE A 85 -6.67 11.07 -9.95
CA ILE A 85 -5.82 10.66 -8.83
C ILE A 85 -6.49 9.51 -8.09
N VAL A 86 -5.82 8.37 -8.04
CA VAL A 86 -6.23 7.23 -7.21
C VAL A 86 -5.59 7.37 -5.83
N VAL A 87 -6.41 7.53 -4.81
CA VAL A 87 -5.98 7.72 -3.42
C VAL A 87 -5.97 6.37 -2.71
N VAL A 88 -4.83 5.98 -2.17
CA VAL A 88 -4.64 4.71 -1.46
C VAL A 88 -4.11 4.96 -0.04
N ALA A 89 -4.36 4.02 0.87
CA ALA A 89 -3.85 4.12 2.22
C ALA A 89 -2.33 3.82 2.27
N ASP A 90 -1.89 2.78 1.58
CA ASP A 90 -0.51 2.29 1.64
C ASP A 90 0.08 2.04 0.23
N VAL A 91 1.40 2.00 0.15
CA VAL A 91 2.14 1.67 -1.08
C VAL A 91 1.80 0.27 -1.59
N ALA A 92 1.51 -0.67 -0.70
CA ALA A 92 1.11 -2.03 -1.08
C ALA A 92 -0.21 -2.03 -1.89
N ASP A 93 -1.15 -1.15 -1.56
CA ASP A 93 -2.42 -0.98 -2.28
C ASP A 93 -2.17 -0.43 -3.68
N LEU A 94 -1.29 0.59 -3.80
CA LEU A 94 -0.85 1.12 -5.09
C LEU A 94 -0.27 0.02 -5.96
N TRP A 95 0.66 -0.77 -5.43
CA TRP A 95 1.27 -1.86 -6.18
C TRP A 95 0.27 -2.96 -6.56
N ALA A 96 -0.74 -3.20 -5.74
CA ALA A 96 -1.80 -4.14 -6.06
C ALA A 96 -2.65 -3.66 -7.25
N LEU A 97 -3.05 -2.38 -7.24
CA LEU A 97 -3.82 -1.76 -8.33
C LEU A 97 -3.01 -1.69 -9.64
N GLU A 98 -1.72 -1.39 -9.55
CA GLU A 98 -0.82 -1.41 -10.72
C GLU A 98 -0.70 -2.80 -11.34
N ARG A 99 -0.56 -3.84 -10.53
CA ARG A 99 -0.55 -5.23 -11.03
C ARG A 99 -1.85 -5.65 -11.68
N ALA A 100 -2.97 -5.10 -11.22
CA ALA A 100 -4.28 -5.38 -11.80
C ALA A 100 -4.49 -4.69 -13.15
N HIS A 101 -3.65 -3.70 -13.51
CA HIS A 101 -3.76 -2.89 -14.73
C HIS A 101 -5.18 -2.31 -14.96
N ALA A 102 -5.90 -2.02 -13.87
CA ALA A 102 -7.29 -1.60 -13.93
C ALA A 102 -7.47 -0.16 -14.44
N ILE A 103 -6.46 0.69 -14.22
CA ILE A 103 -6.49 2.10 -14.60
C ILE A 103 -5.08 2.62 -14.86
N SER A 104 -4.94 3.52 -15.84
CA SER A 104 -3.69 4.24 -16.11
C SER A 104 -3.83 5.69 -15.64
N ALA A 105 -3.77 5.90 -14.33
CA ALA A 105 -3.93 7.19 -13.66
C ALA A 105 -2.73 7.51 -12.77
N ARG A 106 -2.73 8.68 -12.13
CA ARG A 106 -1.79 9.03 -11.07
C ARG A 106 -2.29 8.57 -9.71
N TYR A 107 -1.39 8.49 -8.75
CA TYR A 107 -1.71 8.03 -7.41
C TYR A 107 -1.40 9.08 -6.36
N HIS A 108 -1.98 8.88 -5.18
CA HIS A 108 -1.60 9.55 -3.94
C HIS A 108 -1.68 8.54 -2.78
N VAL A 109 -0.57 8.35 -2.09
CA VAL A 109 -0.44 7.47 -0.93
C VAL A 109 -0.59 8.32 0.33
N LEU A 110 -1.56 7.99 1.18
CA LEU A 110 -1.83 8.72 2.42
C LEU A 110 -0.80 8.40 3.52
N GLY A 111 -0.24 7.19 3.53
CA GLY A 111 0.61 6.68 4.60
C GLY A 111 -0.14 5.93 5.70
N GLY A 112 -1.46 5.77 5.57
CA GLY A 112 -2.33 5.09 6.52
C GLY A 112 -3.79 5.50 6.37
N THR A 113 -4.57 5.26 7.43
CA THR A 113 -5.95 5.72 7.60
C THR A 113 -6.10 6.41 8.95
N LEU A 114 -7.06 7.30 9.10
CA LEU A 114 -7.44 7.86 10.40
C LEU A 114 -7.82 6.73 11.35
N SER A 115 -7.18 6.67 12.51
CA SER A 115 -7.46 5.67 13.54
C SER A 115 -7.30 6.30 14.92
N PRO A 116 -8.40 6.82 15.51
CA PRO A 116 -8.35 7.41 16.85
C PRO A 116 -7.88 6.42 17.93
N LEU A 117 -8.15 5.12 17.74
CA LEU A 117 -7.72 4.08 18.67
C LEU A 117 -6.20 3.86 18.64
N ASP A 118 -5.57 4.04 17.48
CA ASP A 118 -4.13 3.93 17.31
C ASP A 118 -3.42 5.29 17.44
N GLY A 119 -4.18 6.36 17.69
CA GLY A 119 -3.67 7.72 17.80
C GLY A 119 -3.22 8.34 16.48
N ILE A 120 -3.74 7.85 15.34
CA ILE A 120 -3.41 8.37 14.00
C ILE A 120 -4.40 9.48 13.64
N GLY A 121 -3.91 10.71 13.61
CA GLY A 121 -4.64 11.90 13.21
C GLY A 121 -4.40 12.31 11.75
N PRO A 122 -5.09 13.37 11.29
CA PRO A 122 -4.89 13.91 9.95
C PRO A 122 -3.45 14.40 9.68
N GLU A 123 -2.78 14.87 10.72
CA GLU A 123 -1.39 15.37 10.70
C GLU A 123 -0.35 14.26 10.45
N ASP A 124 -0.70 13.01 10.73
CA ASP A 124 0.16 11.85 10.50
C ASP A 124 0.05 11.34 9.06
N LEU A 125 -0.93 11.85 8.30
CA LEU A 125 -1.25 11.40 6.96
C LEU A 125 -0.96 12.47 5.91
N SER A 126 -0.70 12.07 4.67
CA SER A 126 -0.44 12.99 3.55
C SER A 126 -1.72 13.62 2.99
N ILE A 127 -2.68 14.02 3.85
CA ILE A 127 -3.99 14.54 3.44
C ILE A 127 -3.87 15.97 2.92
N ASP A 128 -3.11 16.85 3.56
CA ASP A 128 -2.94 18.25 3.12
C ASP A 128 -2.32 18.34 1.72
N ALA A 129 -1.37 17.48 1.43
CA ALA A 129 -0.78 17.39 0.10
C ALA A 129 -1.80 16.89 -0.95
N LEU A 130 -2.69 15.98 -0.59
CA LEU A 130 -3.79 15.53 -1.45
C LEU A 130 -4.77 16.68 -1.73
N VAL A 131 -5.20 17.40 -0.69
CA VAL A 131 -6.11 18.56 -0.82
C VAL A 131 -5.50 19.61 -1.75
N THR A 132 -4.22 19.91 -1.59
CA THR A 132 -3.50 20.85 -2.47
C THR A 132 -3.56 20.37 -3.93
N ARG A 133 -3.35 19.08 -4.18
CA ARG A 133 -3.43 18.50 -5.54
C ARG A 133 -4.86 18.50 -6.09
N ALA A 134 -5.87 18.30 -5.24
CA ALA A 134 -7.28 18.30 -5.64
C ALA A 134 -7.77 19.66 -6.12
N HIS A 135 -7.14 20.75 -5.67
CA HIS A 135 -7.45 22.11 -6.12
C HIS A 135 -6.74 22.51 -7.43
N ASP A 136 -5.88 21.65 -7.98
CA ASP A 136 -5.33 21.86 -9.32
C ASP A 136 -6.43 21.69 -10.37
N THR A 137 -6.65 22.70 -11.18
CA THR A 137 -7.71 22.73 -12.21
C THR A 137 -7.58 21.64 -13.29
N SER A 138 -6.40 21.01 -13.39
CA SER A 138 -6.19 19.86 -14.27
C SER A 138 -6.75 18.54 -13.69
N VAL A 139 -6.97 18.46 -12.38
CA VAL A 139 -7.51 17.28 -11.71
C VAL A 139 -9.04 17.32 -11.73
N ARG A 140 -9.65 16.29 -12.28
CA ARG A 140 -11.10 16.17 -12.46
C ARG A 140 -11.73 15.09 -11.59
N GLU A 141 -10.96 14.10 -11.17
CA GLU A 141 -11.48 13.00 -10.36
C GLU A 141 -10.48 12.52 -9.32
N LEU A 142 -10.99 12.31 -8.09
CA LEU A 142 -10.33 11.57 -7.03
C LEU A 142 -11.05 10.24 -6.86
N ILE A 143 -10.34 9.13 -7.04
CA ILE A 143 -10.85 7.78 -6.78
C ILE A 143 -10.33 7.35 -5.40
N LEU A 144 -11.20 7.33 -4.39
CA LEU A 144 -10.84 6.87 -3.05
C LEU A 144 -10.80 5.34 -3.02
N ALA A 145 -9.60 4.78 -3.23
CA ALA A 145 -9.33 3.34 -3.21
C ALA A 145 -8.84 2.92 -1.82
N LEU A 146 -9.65 3.22 -0.81
CA LEU A 146 -9.38 2.89 0.59
C LEU A 146 -10.08 1.60 0.99
N ASN A 147 -9.57 0.92 2.00
CA ASN A 147 -10.14 -0.30 2.53
C ASN A 147 -11.57 -0.07 3.04
N ALA A 148 -12.45 -1.06 2.88
CA ALA A 148 -13.84 -1.01 3.34
C ALA A 148 -13.99 -1.22 4.87
N THR A 149 -12.99 -0.81 5.64
CA THR A 149 -13.00 -0.79 7.12
C THR A 149 -13.65 0.50 7.65
N VAL A 150 -13.96 0.54 8.94
CA VAL A 150 -14.46 1.76 9.59
C VAL A 150 -13.48 2.92 9.42
N ASP A 151 -12.20 2.69 9.67
CA ASP A 151 -11.14 3.69 9.54
C ASP A 151 -10.99 4.18 8.11
N GLY A 152 -11.02 3.27 7.11
CA GLY A 152 -10.98 3.62 5.70
C GLY A 152 -12.17 4.45 5.25
N GLN A 153 -13.39 4.12 5.73
CA GLN A 153 -14.60 4.90 5.45
C GLN A 153 -14.57 6.28 6.12
N THR A 154 -14.13 6.35 7.38
CA THR A 154 -13.95 7.60 8.11
C THR A 154 -12.97 8.52 7.38
N THR A 155 -11.84 7.95 6.94
CA THR A 155 -10.82 8.67 6.16
C THR A 155 -11.40 9.17 4.83
N ALA A 156 -12.19 8.35 4.14
CA ALA A 156 -12.83 8.73 2.88
C ALA A 156 -13.82 9.88 3.07
N HIS A 157 -14.65 9.87 4.12
CA HIS A 157 -15.57 10.96 4.44
C HIS A 157 -14.80 12.24 4.77
N TYR A 158 -13.78 12.15 5.62
CA TYR A 158 -12.95 13.29 6.00
C TYR A 158 -12.30 13.97 4.77
N ILE A 159 -11.72 13.18 3.87
CA ILE A 159 -11.15 13.72 2.62
C ILE A 159 -12.23 14.37 1.76
N THR A 160 -13.40 13.73 1.61
CA THR A 160 -14.51 14.27 0.82
C THR A 160 -14.98 15.62 1.34
N ASP A 161 -15.06 15.78 2.67
CA ASP A 161 -15.44 17.04 3.30
C ASP A 161 -14.39 18.15 3.05
N LEU A 162 -13.10 17.80 3.08
CA LEU A 162 -12.02 18.77 2.83
C LEU A 162 -11.98 19.26 1.38
N VAL A 163 -12.34 18.42 0.42
CA VAL A 163 -12.30 18.78 -1.01
C VAL A 163 -13.65 19.24 -1.57
N HIS A 164 -14.67 19.43 -0.72
CA HIS A 164 -16.02 19.79 -1.17
C HIS A 164 -16.08 21.12 -1.97
N ASN A 165 -15.13 22.02 -1.75
CA ASN A 165 -15.00 23.30 -2.48
C ASN A 165 -14.12 23.20 -3.73
N ALA A 166 -13.49 22.07 -3.99
CA ALA A 166 -12.72 21.84 -5.22
C ALA A 166 -13.66 21.38 -6.35
N ASP A 167 -13.38 21.82 -7.58
CA ASP A 167 -14.13 21.38 -8.76
C ASP A 167 -13.63 19.98 -9.20
N VAL A 168 -13.74 19.00 -8.30
CA VAL A 168 -13.27 17.63 -8.48
C VAL A 168 -14.36 16.64 -8.13
N LYS A 169 -14.58 15.65 -9.00
CA LYS A 169 -15.47 14.54 -8.72
C LYS A 169 -14.80 13.57 -7.76
N VAL A 170 -15.46 13.22 -6.66
CA VAL A 170 -14.97 12.19 -5.73
C VAL A 170 -15.75 10.90 -5.96
N THR A 171 -15.04 9.81 -6.21
CA THR A 171 -15.59 8.47 -6.37
C THR A 171 -14.90 7.49 -5.43
N ARG A 172 -15.46 6.30 -5.26
CA ARG A 172 -14.88 5.21 -4.46
C ARG A 172 -14.98 3.88 -5.21
N LEU A 173 -14.19 2.92 -4.78
CA LEU A 173 -14.29 1.55 -5.29
C LEU A 173 -15.68 0.98 -5.00
N ALA A 174 -16.21 0.21 -5.94
CA ALA A 174 -17.46 -0.52 -5.75
C ALA A 174 -17.30 -1.57 -4.65
N HIS A 175 -18.34 -1.72 -3.83
CA HIS A 175 -18.45 -2.81 -2.87
C HIS A 175 -19.44 -3.84 -3.41
N GLY A 176 -19.13 -5.13 -3.32
CA GLY A 176 -20.05 -6.15 -3.79
C GLY A 176 -19.49 -7.55 -3.77
N VAL A 177 -20.23 -8.45 -4.44
CA VAL A 177 -19.83 -9.85 -4.60
C VAL A 177 -18.61 -9.96 -5.49
N PRO A 178 -17.51 -10.59 -5.04
CA PRO A 178 -16.32 -10.77 -5.88
C PRO A 178 -16.62 -11.69 -7.05
N VAL A 179 -15.96 -11.45 -8.17
CA VAL A 179 -16.08 -12.29 -9.36
C VAL A 179 -15.62 -13.72 -9.04
N GLY A 180 -16.49 -14.71 -9.31
CA GLY A 180 -16.23 -16.11 -8.98
C GLY A 180 -16.55 -16.47 -7.53
N GLY A 181 -17.05 -15.54 -6.71
CA GLY A 181 -17.50 -15.81 -5.34
C GLY A 181 -18.92 -16.40 -5.31
N GLU A 182 -19.11 -17.40 -4.46
CA GLU A 182 -20.44 -17.96 -4.16
C GLU A 182 -21.06 -17.20 -2.99
N LEU A 183 -22.36 -16.89 -3.07
CA LEU A 183 -23.06 -16.06 -2.06
C LEU A 183 -23.03 -16.67 -0.66
N ASP A 184 -23.04 -18.00 -0.57
CA ASP A 184 -23.05 -18.74 0.70
C ASP A 184 -21.77 -18.58 1.54
N TYR A 185 -20.67 -18.18 0.91
CA TYR A 185 -19.38 -17.93 1.59
C TYR A 185 -19.15 -16.47 1.96
N LEU A 186 -20.10 -15.58 1.67
CA LEU A 186 -19.97 -14.16 1.96
C LEU A 186 -20.64 -13.81 3.30
N ASP A 187 -20.02 -12.88 4.00
CA ASP A 187 -20.61 -12.35 5.23
C ASP A 187 -21.86 -11.49 4.96
N GLU A 188 -22.72 -11.38 5.98
CA GLU A 188 -23.99 -10.65 5.89
C GLU A 188 -23.81 -9.18 5.50
N GLY A 189 -22.72 -8.53 5.95
CA GLY A 189 -22.41 -7.13 5.64
C GLY A 189 -22.11 -6.93 4.17
N THR A 190 -21.30 -7.80 3.57
CA THR A 190 -20.98 -7.81 2.13
C THR A 190 -22.23 -8.05 1.29
N LEU A 191 -23.07 -9.02 1.65
CA LEU A 191 -24.33 -9.29 0.95
C LEU A 191 -25.29 -8.10 1.02
N ALA A 192 -25.45 -7.50 2.21
CA ALA A 192 -26.29 -6.32 2.39
C ALA A 192 -25.77 -5.11 1.60
N ALA A 193 -24.44 -4.91 1.51
CA ALA A 193 -23.83 -3.85 0.70
C ALA A 193 -24.09 -4.08 -0.79
N ALA A 194 -23.88 -5.31 -1.28
CA ALA A 194 -24.12 -5.68 -2.67
C ALA A 194 -25.58 -5.44 -3.10
N ILE A 195 -26.55 -5.81 -2.26
CA ILE A 195 -27.98 -5.56 -2.53
C ILE A 195 -28.29 -4.06 -2.56
N ARG A 196 -27.73 -3.28 -1.63
CA ARG A 196 -27.96 -1.82 -1.60
C ARG A 196 -27.37 -1.10 -2.80
N GLN A 197 -26.22 -1.58 -3.29
CA GLN A 197 -25.48 -0.98 -4.41
C GLN A 197 -25.74 -1.67 -5.75
N ARG A 198 -26.80 -2.50 -5.84
CA ARG A 198 -27.16 -3.18 -7.08
C ARG A 198 -27.38 -2.20 -8.24
N THR A 199 -26.88 -2.54 -9.40
CA THR A 199 -27.05 -1.78 -10.63
C THR A 199 -28.06 -2.46 -11.56
N PRO A 200 -28.76 -1.72 -12.43
CA PRO A 200 -29.55 -2.32 -13.51
C PRO A 200 -28.68 -3.21 -14.38
N PHE A 201 -29.28 -4.29 -14.90
CA PHE A 201 -28.59 -5.22 -15.81
C PHE A 201 -28.63 -4.68 -17.23
#